data_4beab9320b39dac8bcf61524047a5efb
#
_entry.id   4beab9320b39dac8bcf61524047a5efb
#
_cell.length_a   1.000
_cell.length_b   1.000
_cell.length_c   1.000
_cell.angle_alpha   90.00
_cell.angle_beta   90.00
_cell.angle_gamma   90.00
#
_symmetry.space_group_name_H-M   'P 1'
#
loop_
_entity.id
_entity.type
_entity.pdbx_description
1 polymer ?
#
loop_
_entity_poly.entity_id
_entity_poly.type
_entity_poly.pdbx_seq_one_letter_code
_entity_poly.pdbx_strand_id
1 'polypeptide(L)'
;MKRLTKIILLIFILALPGPLSTLASERLEATQLEQKQNQILTVNVVPVEKPVHPGETFDLILELTVASGYHINSDKPEEELLVATSVEIKKDPAFEIMETIFPKAKTRSFKFSPEPLSVFEGKFKIKIKIELAEDFCGQSLNLEGKVHYQACQDEACLRPDSLLFKTTIPIAGD
;
A
#
# COMPACT_ATOMS: atom_id res chain seq x y z
N MET A 1 21.12 -26.79 76.67
CA MET A 1 20.68 -25.59 75.95
C MET A 1 21.19 -25.72 74.50
N LYS A 2 20.38 -26.22 73.61
CA LYS A 2 20.75 -26.45 72.21
C LYS A 2 20.02 -25.39 71.36
N ARG A 3 20.77 -24.48 70.71
CA ARG A 3 20.23 -23.47 69.81
C ARG A 3 20.05 -24.11 68.40
N LEU A 4 18.82 -24.14 67.94
CA LEU A 4 18.46 -24.62 66.61
C LEU A 4 18.56 -23.45 65.62
N THR A 5 19.57 -23.48 64.74
CA THR A 5 19.76 -22.49 63.67
C THR A 5 18.89 -22.90 62.49
N LYS A 6 17.83 -22.11 62.18
CA LYS A 6 17.01 -22.29 61.00
C LYS A 6 17.75 -21.71 59.78
N ILE A 7 18.15 -22.55 58.83
CA ILE A 7 18.65 -22.17 57.53
C ILE A 7 17.43 -21.91 56.65
N ILE A 8 17.21 -20.63 56.26
CA ILE A 8 16.20 -20.25 55.30
C ILE A 8 16.86 -20.39 53.92
N LEU A 9 16.44 -21.42 53.16
CA LEU A 9 16.85 -21.64 51.77
C LEU A 9 16.02 -20.70 50.87
N LEU A 10 16.64 -19.60 50.42
CA LEU A 10 16.03 -18.69 49.49
C LEU A 10 16.09 -19.33 48.07
N ILE A 11 14.97 -19.88 47.62
CA ILE A 11 14.86 -20.39 46.24
C ILE A 11 14.66 -19.19 45.33
N PHE A 12 15.71 -18.81 44.60
CA PHE A 12 15.66 -17.84 43.51
C PHE A 12 15.02 -18.53 42.31
N ILE A 13 13.72 -18.32 42.12
CA ILE A 13 13.04 -18.78 40.91
C ILE A 13 13.49 -17.85 39.77
N LEU A 14 14.40 -18.34 38.94
CA LEU A 14 14.82 -17.69 37.69
C LEU A 14 13.64 -17.82 36.72
N ALA A 15 12.81 -16.80 36.63
CA ALA A 15 11.75 -16.72 35.61
C ALA A 15 12.42 -16.55 34.22
N LEU A 16 12.52 -17.65 33.48
CA LEU A 16 12.88 -17.62 32.07
C LEU A 16 11.77 -16.89 31.30
N PRO A 17 12.09 -15.89 30.49
CA PRO A 17 11.09 -15.26 29.64
C PRO A 17 10.57 -16.30 28.64
N GLY A 18 9.30 -16.66 28.79
CA GLY A 18 8.66 -17.64 27.91
C GLY A 18 8.44 -17.09 26.50
N PRO A 19 8.10 -17.96 25.51
CA PRO A 19 7.97 -17.59 24.09
C PRO A 19 6.87 -16.55 23.79
N LEU A 20 6.04 -16.16 24.76
CA LEU A 20 5.01 -15.13 24.57
C LEU A 20 5.58 -13.71 24.41
N SER A 21 6.76 -13.42 24.97
CA SER A 21 7.35 -12.07 24.88
C SER A 21 7.94 -11.76 23.50
N THR A 22 8.39 -12.77 22.78
CA THR A 22 8.93 -12.61 21.41
C THR A 22 7.84 -12.30 20.39
N LEU A 23 6.68 -12.97 20.48
CA LEU A 23 5.54 -12.74 19.59
C LEU A 23 4.92 -11.34 19.76
N ALA A 24 4.98 -10.76 20.94
CA ALA A 24 4.48 -9.41 21.19
C ALA A 24 5.40 -8.34 20.58
N SER A 25 6.73 -8.53 20.64
CA SER A 25 7.68 -7.57 20.04
C SER A 25 7.63 -7.60 18.51
N GLU A 26 7.55 -8.77 17.89
CA GLU A 26 7.42 -8.91 16.43
C GLU A 26 6.12 -8.27 15.91
N ARG A 27 5.02 -8.38 16.66
CA ARG A 27 3.75 -7.73 16.30
C ARG A 27 3.81 -6.22 16.40
N LEU A 28 4.50 -5.68 17.42
CA LEU A 28 4.69 -4.24 17.57
C LEU A 28 5.56 -3.67 16.44
N GLU A 29 6.64 -4.35 16.10
CA GLU A 29 7.52 -3.95 14.99
C GLU A 29 6.82 -3.99 13.65
N ALA A 30 6.01 -5.02 13.37
CA ALA A 30 5.20 -5.10 12.16
C ALA A 30 4.19 -3.94 12.07
N THR A 31 3.50 -3.63 13.17
CA THR A 31 2.53 -2.51 13.22
C THR A 31 3.21 -1.15 13.03
N GLN A 32 4.41 -0.96 13.59
CA GLN A 32 5.17 0.28 13.40
C GLN A 32 5.71 0.43 11.97
N LEU A 33 6.08 -0.67 11.32
CA LEU A 33 6.49 -0.67 9.91
C LEU A 33 5.32 -0.30 9.00
N GLU A 34 4.14 -0.90 9.19
CA GLU A 34 2.92 -0.54 8.45
C GLU A 34 2.52 0.92 8.64
N GLN A 35 2.60 1.44 9.88
CA GLN A 35 2.31 2.86 10.15
C GLN A 35 3.32 3.79 9.49
N LYS A 36 4.60 3.42 9.44
CA LYS A 36 5.63 4.23 8.78
C LYS A 36 5.48 4.25 7.27
N GLN A 37 5.05 3.14 6.67
CA GLN A 37 4.82 3.02 5.23
C GLN A 37 3.60 3.84 4.78
N ASN A 38 2.50 3.83 5.53
CA ASN A 38 1.35 4.70 5.32
C ASN A 38 1.66 6.20 5.46
N GLN A 39 2.83 6.57 6.02
CA GLN A 39 3.30 7.95 6.08
C GLN A 39 4.07 8.38 4.82
N ILE A 40 4.63 7.43 4.05
CA ILE A 40 5.41 7.74 2.84
C ILE A 40 4.50 7.94 1.62
N LEU A 41 3.52 7.07 1.45
CA LEU A 41 2.54 7.15 0.38
C LEU A 41 1.13 7.04 0.98
N THR A 42 0.22 7.89 0.55
CA THR A 42 -1.21 7.75 0.82
C THR A 42 -1.96 7.57 -0.49
N VAL A 43 -3.00 6.74 -0.44
CA VAL A 43 -3.90 6.47 -1.58
C VAL A 43 -5.32 6.76 -1.15
N ASN A 44 -5.98 7.68 -1.85
CA ASN A 44 -7.40 7.99 -1.68
C ASN A 44 -8.14 7.68 -2.97
N VAL A 45 -9.27 6.98 -2.88
CA VAL A 45 -10.14 6.79 -4.03
C VAL A 45 -11.08 7.98 -4.13
N VAL A 46 -11.10 8.64 -5.30
CA VAL A 46 -12.09 9.69 -5.57
C VAL A 46 -13.44 9.02 -5.80
N PRO A 47 -14.49 9.39 -5.06
CA PRO A 47 -15.82 8.78 -5.23
C PRO A 47 -16.37 8.98 -6.64
N VAL A 48 -16.99 7.93 -7.19
CA VAL A 48 -17.80 8.03 -8.42
C VAL A 48 -19.16 8.56 -8.01
N GLU A 49 -19.46 9.82 -8.35
CA GLU A 49 -20.65 10.53 -7.88
C GLU A 49 -21.93 10.08 -8.58
N LYS A 50 -21.82 9.69 -9.86
CA LYS A 50 -22.98 9.28 -10.66
C LYS A 50 -23.08 7.76 -10.69
N PRO A 51 -24.28 7.19 -10.51
CA PRO A 51 -24.48 5.77 -10.73
C PRO A 51 -24.07 5.36 -12.15
N VAL A 52 -23.41 4.20 -12.27
CA VAL A 52 -22.94 3.63 -13.54
C VAL A 52 -23.97 2.63 -14.04
N HIS A 53 -24.28 2.65 -15.33
CA HIS A 53 -25.18 1.65 -15.94
C HIS A 53 -24.41 0.39 -16.36
N PRO A 54 -25.05 -0.79 -16.32
CA PRO A 54 -24.49 -1.99 -16.92
C PRO A 54 -24.07 -1.74 -18.39
N GLY A 55 -22.91 -2.25 -18.79
CA GLY A 55 -22.29 -2.00 -20.10
C GLY A 55 -21.61 -0.63 -20.26
N GLU A 56 -21.67 0.24 -19.26
CA GLU A 56 -21.04 1.57 -19.31
C GLU A 56 -19.58 1.51 -18.82
N THR A 57 -18.77 2.39 -19.44
CA THR A 57 -17.39 2.63 -19.02
C THR A 57 -17.33 3.82 -18.07
N PHE A 58 -16.60 3.65 -16.94
CA PHE A 58 -16.37 4.71 -15.97
C PHE A 58 -14.89 4.83 -15.58
N ASP A 59 -14.51 5.97 -15.01
CA ASP A 59 -13.17 6.25 -14.55
C ASP A 59 -13.08 6.07 -13.02
N LEU A 60 -12.26 5.12 -12.57
CA LEU A 60 -11.82 5.02 -11.18
C LEU A 60 -10.57 5.86 -11.01
N ILE A 61 -10.61 6.87 -10.14
CA ILE A 61 -9.49 7.78 -9.91
C ILE A 61 -8.89 7.51 -8.54
N LEU A 62 -7.60 7.18 -8.53
CA LEU A 62 -6.78 7.10 -7.33
C LEU A 62 -5.98 8.40 -7.20
N GLU A 63 -6.14 9.09 -6.09
CA GLU A 63 -5.35 10.25 -5.73
C GLU A 63 -4.26 9.83 -4.75
N LEU A 64 -3.00 9.96 -5.18
CA LEU A 64 -1.84 9.57 -4.43
C LEU A 64 -1.10 10.81 -3.91
N THR A 65 -0.55 10.69 -2.70
CA THR A 65 0.33 11.72 -2.13
C THR A 65 1.58 11.08 -1.57
N VAL A 66 2.73 11.42 -2.15
CA VAL A 66 4.05 11.04 -1.67
C VAL A 66 4.53 12.07 -0.66
N ALA A 67 5.02 11.61 0.49
CA ALA A 67 5.52 12.47 1.55
C ALA A 67 6.74 13.29 1.09
N SER A 68 6.91 14.47 1.69
CA SER A 68 8.07 15.32 1.41
C SER A 68 9.39 14.61 1.71
N GLY A 69 10.38 14.75 0.83
CA GLY A 69 11.69 14.09 0.92
C GLY A 69 11.70 12.66 0.35
N TYR A 70 10.56 12.19 -0.17
CA TYR A 70 10.43 10.92 -0.87
C TYR A 70 9.97 11.13 -2.31
N HIS A 71 10.29 10.15 -3.13
CA HIS A 71 9.70 9.92 -4.45
C HIS A 71 9.41 8.43 -4.60
N ILE A 72 8.55 8.07 -5.53
CA ILE A 72 8.35 6.69 -5.95
C ILE A 72 8.71 6.56 -7.41
N ASN A 73 9.19 5.38 -7.82
CA ASN A 73 9.50 5.14 -9.23
C ASN A 73 8.24 5.34 -10.10
N SER A 74 8.42 5.75 -11.34
CA SER A 74 7.31 5.84 -12.29
C SER A 74 6.76 4.46 -12.67
N ASP A 75 5.73 4.44 -13.49
CA ASP A 75 5.20 3.21 -14.10
C ASP A 75 6.17 2.58 -15.13
N LYS A 76 7.20 3.33 -15.54
CA LYS A 76 8.23 2.91 -16.50
C LYS A 76 9.60 3.44 -16.07
N PRO A 77 10.18 2.88 -15.00
CA PRO A 77 11.53 3.24 -14.58
C PRO A 77 12.55 2.80 -15.64
N GLU A 78 13.63 3.55 -15.78
CA GLU A 78 14.69 3.30 -16.75
C GLU A 78 15.61 2.13 -16.37
N GLU A 79 15.78 1.86 -15.06
CA GLU A 79 16.66 0.81 -14.55
C GLU A 79 15.88 -0.45 -14.20
N GLU A 80 16.36 -1.62 -14.64
CA GLU A 80 15.73 -2.94 -14.42
C GLU A 80 15.60 -3.34 -12.95
N LEU A 81 16.46 -2.81 -12.08
CA LEU A 81 16.42 -3.10 -10.64
C LEU A 81 15.40 -2.29 -9.86
N LEU A 82 14.83 -1.26 -10.48
CA LEU A 82 13.82 -0.42 -9.88
C LEU A 82 12.43 -1.02 -10.07
N VAL A 83 11.66 -1.07 -8.99
CA VAL A 83 10.28 -1.57 -9.03
C VAL A 83 9.35 -0.45 -9.48
N ALA A 84 8.67 -0.68 -10.59
CA ALA A 84 7.70 0.25 -11.16
C ALA A 84 6.48 0.45 -10.24
N THR A 85 5.92 1.65 -10.24
CA THR A 85 4.58 1.87 -9.68
C THR A 85 3.53 1.23 -10.58
N SER A 86 2.68 0.38 -9.99
CA SER A 86 1.60 -0.29 -10.70
C SER A 86 0.34 -0.38 -9.86
N VAL A 87 -0.80 -0.60 -10.52
CA VAL A 87 -2.09 -0.81 -9.86
C VAL A 87 -2.60 -2.20 -10.23
N GLU A 88 -2.95 -2.96 -9.22
CA GLU A 88 -3.61 -4.26 -9.35
C GLU A 88 -5.01 -4.15 -8.75
N ILE A 89 -6.05 -4.48 -9.51
CA ILE A 89 -7.42 -4.62 -9.02
C ILE A 89 -7.75 -6.11 -8.98
N LYS A 90 -8.37 -6.56 -7.89
CA LYS A 90 -8.81 -7.94 -7.73
C LYS A 90 -9.79 -8.28 -8.85
N LYS A 91 -9.46 -9.32 -9.61
CA LYS A 91 -10.28 -9.76 -10.75
C LYS A 91 -11.67 -10.18 -10.29
N ASP A 92 -12.67 -9.75 -11.04
CA ASP A 92 -14.07 -10.10 -10.87
C ASP A 92 -14.73 -10.10 -12.25
N PRO A 93 -15.60 -11.10 -12.58
CA PRO A 93 -16.29 -11.13 -13.87
C PRO A 93 -17.27 -9.97 -14.08
N ALA A 94 -17.59 -9.23 -13.02
CA ALA A 94 -18.50 -8.07 -13.09
C ALA A 94 -17.93 -6.90 -13.89
N PHE A 95 -16.63 -6.86 -14.20
CA PHE A 95 -16.01 -5.74 -14.91
C PHE A 95 -14.72 -6.14 -15.64
N GLU A 96 -14.32 -5.29 -16.59
CA GLU A 96 -13.05 -5.38 -17.29
C GLU A 96 -12.25 -4.07 -17.12
N ILE A 97 -10.93 -4.19 -16.91
CA ILE A 97 -10.02 -3.05 -16.87
C ILE A 97 -9.57 -2.77 -18.31
N MET A 98 -10.05 -1.67 -18.89
CA MET A 98 -9.73 -1.27 -20.25
C MET A 98 -8.36 -0.62 -20.36
N GLU A 99 -8.02 0.25 -19.38
CA GLU A 99 -6.79 1.03 -19.43
C GLU A 99 -6.41 1.54 -18.04
N THR A 100 -5.10 1.60 -17.75
CA THR A 100 -4.55 2.33 -16.59
C THR A 100 -3.67 3.46 -17.08
N ILE A 101 -4.03 4.69 -16.74
CA ILE A 101 -3.38 5.92 -17.20
C ILE A 101 -2.62 6.54 -16.04
N PHE A 102 -1.30 6.57 -16.14
CA PHE A 102 -0.42 7.25 -15.21
C PHE A 102 -0.16 8.69 -15.62
N PRO A 103 0.12 9.60 -14.67
CA PRO A 103 0.50 10.97 -15.04
C PRO A 103 1.89 11.00 -15.67
N LYS A 104 2.23 12.11 -16.29
CA LYS A 104 3.60 12.32 -16.78
C LYS A 104 4.57 12.33 -15.61
N ALA A 105 5.52 11.41 -15.63
CA ALA A 105 6.58 11.33 -14.64
C ALA A 105 7.54 12.53 -14.73
N LYS A 106 8.21 12.83 -13.62
CA LYS A 106 9.28 13.81 -13.53
C LYS A 106 10.62 13.12 -13.66
N THR A 107 11.55 13.74 -14.37
CA THR A 107 12.93 13.26 -14.43
C THR A 107 13.75 13.90 -13.32
N ARG A 108 14.46 13.12 -12.50
CA ARG A 108 15.26 13.55 -11.36
C ARG A 108 16.61 12.84 -11.33
N SER A 109 17.65 13.54 -10.89
CA SER A 109 18.98 12.97 -10.66
C SER A 109 19.16 12.69 -9.17
N PHE A 110 19.68 11.52 -8.83
CA PHE A 110 19.91 11.07 -7.46
C PHE A 110 21.34 10.61 -7.28
N LYS A 111 21.86 10.66 -6.04
CA LYS A 111 23.25 10.27 -5.76
C LYS A 111 23.53 8.78 -5.96
N PHE A 112 22.50 7.95 -5.85
CA PHE A 112 22.61 6.49 -5.96
C PHE A 112 22.49 5.97 -7.40
N SER A 113 22.06 6.81 -8.35
CA SER A 113 21.93 6.44 -9.76
C SER A 113 22.82 7.29 -10.64
N PRO A 114 23.57 6.70 -11.59
CA PRO A 114 24.39 7.44 -12.54
C PRO A 114 23.56 8.21 -13.56
N GLU A 115 22.34 7.74 -13.87
CA GLU A 115 21.42 8.34 -14.83
C GLU A 115 20.21 8.96 -14.12
N PRO A 116 19.61 10.00 -14.70
CA PRO A 116 18.35 10.55 -14.19
C PRO A 116 17.22 9.52 -14.24
N LEU A 117 16.42 9.46 -13.18
CA LEU A 117 15.32 8.52 -13.03
C LEU A 117 13.96 9.18 -13.26
N SER A 118 13.02 8.38 -13.73
CA SER A 118 11.62 8.73 -13.94
C SER A 118 10.80 8.42 -12.67
N VAL A 119 10.23 9.46 -12.03
CA VAL A 119 9.63 9.35 -10.71
C VAL A 119 8.32 10.11 -10.58
N PHE A 120 7.52 9.72 -9.57
CA PHE A 120 6.36 10.47 -9.08
C PHE A 120 6.67 11.08 -7.71
N GLU A 121 6.26 12.33 -7.52
CA GLU A 121 6.48 13.11 -6.30
C GLU A 121 5.24 13.96 -5.97
N GLY A 122 5.03 14.19 -4.66
CA GLY A 122 3.94 15.02 -4.19
C GLY A 122 2.57 14.42 -4.51
N LYS A 123 1.61 15.25 -4.92
CA LYS A 123 0.24 14.83 -5.19
C LYS A 123 0.02 14.61 -6.68
N PHE A 124 -0.53 13.44 -7.04
CA PHE A 124 -0.85 13.08 -8.43
C PHE A 124 -2.03 12.10 -8.48
N LYS A 125 -2.53 11.83 -9.69
CA LYS A 125 -3.67 10.93 -9.91
C LYS A 125 -3.31 9.84 -10.91
N ILE A 126 -3.79 8.62 -10.62
CA ILE A 126 -3.83 7.50 -11.57
C ILE A 126 -5.30 7.31 -11.93
N LYS A 127 -5.59 7.20 -13.23
CA LYS A 127 -6.91 6.95 -13.74
C LYS A 127 -6.99 5.53 -14.27
N ILE A 128 -8.02 4.79 -13.88
CA ILE A 128 -8.28 3.43 -14.36
C ILE A 128 -9.63 3.45 -15.04
N LYS A 129 -9.65 3.15 -16.34
CA LYS A 129 -10.87 3.02 -17.11
C LYS A 129 -11.41 1.60 -16.97
N ILE A 130 -12.63 1.47 -16.49
CA ILE A 130 -13.29 0.20 -16.18
C ILE A 130 -14.61 0.15 -16.95
N GLU A 131 -14.89 -0.98 -17.59
CA GLU A 131 -16.17 -1.29 -18.21
C GLU A 131 -16.95 -2.26 -17.32
N LEU A 132 -18.18 -1.87 -16.96
CA LEU A 132 -19.08 -2.72 -16.18
C LEU A 132 -19.75 -3.75 -17.12
N ALA A 133 -19.83 -5.01 -16.68
CA ALA A 133 -20.48 -6.06 -17.46
C ALA A 133 -21.95 -5.68 -17.79
N GLU A 134 -22.39 -5.99 -19.01
CA GLU A 134 -23.76 -5.69 -19.47
C GLU A 134 -24.84 -6.44 -18.67
N ASP A 135 -24.52 -7.62 -18.13
CA ASP A 135 -25.43 -8.47 -17.37
C ASP A 135 -25.31 -8.27 -15.83
N PHE A 136 -24.63 -7.21 -15.39
CA PHE A 136 -24.50 -6.91 -13.98
C PHE A 136 -25.84 -6.47 -13.37
N CYS A 137 -26.32 -7.20 -12.36
CA CYS A 137 -27.64 -6.99 -11.73
C CYS A 137 -27.57 -6.42 -10.29
N GLY A 138 -26.38 -5.98 -9.82
CA GLY A 138 -26.18 -5.48 -8.46
C GLY A 138 -26.54 -3.99 -8.33
N GLN A 139 -26.85 -3.54 -7.12
CA GLN A 139 -27.06 -2.11 -6.84
C GLN A 139 -25.75 -1.34 -6.58
N SER A 140 -24.66 -2.07 -6.38
CA SER A 140 -23.33 -1.50 -6.18
C SER A 140 -22.26 -2.51 -6.58
N LEU A 141 -21.11 -2.02 -7.03
CA LEU A 141 -19.92 -2.81 -7.32
C LEU A 141 -18.84 -2.48 -6.29
N ASN A 142 -18.35 -3.49 -5.57
CA ASN A 142 -17.23 -3.34 -4.65
C ASN A 142 -15.91 -3.63 -5.37
N LEU A 143 -15.01 -2.65 -5.38
CA LEU A 143 -13.67 -2.78 -5.94
C LEU A 143 -12.63 -2.81 -4.83
N GLU A 144 -11.72 -3.78 -4.92
CA GLU A 144 -10.54 -3.90 -4.05
C GLU A 144 -9.30 -3.96 -4.93
N GLY A 145 -8.25 -3.25 -4.52
CA GLY A 145 -7.01 -3.26 -5.26
C GLY A 145 -5.82 -2.86 -4.41
N LYS A 146 -4.65 -2.86 -5.06
CA LYS A 146 -3.37 -2.48 -4.47
C LYS A 146 -2.64 -1.53 -5.40
N VAL A 147 -1.95 -0.57 -4.82
CA VAL A 147 -0.91 0.20 -5.51
C VAL A 147 0.43 -0.36 -5.06
N HIS A 148 1.17 -0.97 -5.96
CA HIS A 148 2.55 -1.41 -5.73
C HIS A 148 3.49 -0.26 -6.03
N TYR A 149 4.51 -0.05 -5.21
CA TYR A 149 5.46 1.03 -5.38
C TYR A 149 6.81 0.71 -4.70
N GLN A 150 7.82 1.45 -5.08
CA GLN A 150 9.08 1.50 -4.37
C GLN A 150 9.42 2.96 -4.08
N ALA A 151 9.51 3.31 -2.81
CA ALA A 151 9.87 4.65 -2.38
C ALA A 151 11.37 4.79 -2.22
N CYS A 152 11.91 5.93 -2.65
CA CYS A 152 13.31 6.26 -2.55
C CYS A 152 13.50 7.67 -1.96
N GLN A 153 14.69 7.90 -1.40
CA GLN A 153 15.22 9.20 -0.99
C GLN A 153 16.48 9.50 -1.84
N ASP A 154 17.14 10.63 -1.60
CA ASP A 154 18.31 11.05 -2.38
C ASP A 154 19.49 10.06 -2.34
N GLU A 155 19.57 9.20 -1.34
CA GLU A 155 20.72 8.32 -1.10
C GLU A 155 20.42 6.84 -1.30
N ALA A 156 19.16 6.42 -1.17
CA ALA A 156 18.78 5.00 -1.26
C ALA A 156 17.29 4.79 -1.49
N CYS A 157 16.95 3.63 -2.07
CA CYS A 157 15.59 3.13 -2.18
C CYS A 157 15.25 2.19 -1.02
N LEU A 158 14.01 2.27 -0.58
CA LEU A 158 13.43 1.35 0.40
C LEU A 158 13.03 0.03 -0.28
N ARG A 159 12.62 -0.94 0.51
CA ARG A 159 12.02 -2.17 -0.04
C ARG A 159 10.71 -1.83 -0.74
N PRO A 160 10.40 -2.52 -1.85
CA PRO A 160 9.09 -2.41 -2.48
C PRO A 160 7.96 -2.72 -1.50
N ASP A 161 6.84 -2.03 -1.66
CA ASP A 161 5.67 -2.15 -0.81
C ASP A 161 4.38 -1.99 -1.60
N SER A 162 3.23 -2.19 -0.94
CA SER A 162 1.91 -2.01 -1.55
C SER A 162 0.90 -1.44 -0.56
N LEU A 163 0.05 -0.53 -1.04
CA LEU A 163 -1.09 0.00 -0.29
C LEU A 163 -2.40 -0.55 -0.86
N LEU A 164 -3.23 -1.06 0.04
CA LEU A 164 -4.59 -1.51 -0.29
C LEU A 164 -5.53 -0.31 -0.42
N PHE A 165 -6.45 -0.41 -1.38
CA PHE A 165 -7.60 0.49 -1.46
C PHE A 165 -8.88 -0.32 -1.69
N LYS A 166 -9.99 0.24 -1.24
CA LYS A 166 -11.34 -0.31 -1.45
C LYS A 166 -12.28 0.83 -1.76
N THR A 167 -13.25 0.55 -2.61
CA THR A 167 -14.32 1.50 -2.92
C THR A 167 -15.58 0.77 -3.34
N THR A 168 -16.70 1.47 -3.24
CA THR A 168 -17.99 1.00 -3.72
C THR A 168 -18.50 1.96 -4.79
N ILE A 169 -18.82 1.44 -5.97
CA ILE A 169 -19.34 2.18 -7.10
C ILE A 169 -20.86 2.05 -7.07
N PRO A 170 -21.62 3.14 -7.07
CA PRO A 170 -23.08 3.09 -7.17
C PRO A 170 -23.48 2.67 -8.58
N ILE A 171 -24.42 1.72 -8.68
CA ILE A 171 -24.94 1.23 -9.97
C ILE A 171 -26.35 1.77 -10.16
N ALA A 172 -26.65 2.22 -11.37
CA ALA A 172 -27.99 2.65 -11.73
C ALA A 172 -28.94 1.44 -11.76
N GLY A 173 -30.05 1.54 -11.03
CA GLY A 173 -31.14 0.58 -11.18
C GLY A 173 -31.85 0.77 -12.52
N ASP A 174 -32.44 -0.31 -13.01
CA ASP A 174 -33.36 -0.28 -14.18
C ASP A 174 -34.60 0.58 -13.90
#